data_fda701c33f935bf94e9f41afb3c32990
#
_entry.id   fda701c33f935bf94e9f41afb3c32990
#
_cell.length_a   1.000
_cell.length_b   1.000
_cell.length_c   1.000
_cell.angle_alpha   90.00
_cell.angle_beta   90.00
_cell.angle_gamma   90.00
#
_symmetry.space_group_name_H-M   'P 1'
#
loop_
_entity.id
_entity.type
_entity.pdbx_description
1 polymer ?
#
loop_
_entity_poly.entity_id
_entity_poly.type
_entity_poly.pdbx_seq_one_letter_code
_entity_poly.pdbx_strand_id
1 'polypeptide(L)'
;QIELLKKITEAFNNNQIASFEAGTGVGKSFAYLIPSMLWSLSNDEKIVISTGTINLQQQLSEKDIPLAEKIIGKKIKAVLMKGRQNFVCLRRLQDVANERDLFSSELESLDEILQWAKKTKTGSRTELNNNISDNVWTRVCSESDACMGLRCPFREKCFVMKVREESNDANILIVNHHLLFADIEARMNGAGYEDTVVLPAYKRIVFDEAHGIENAATSFFSESVNRFKILKQLNLLYRQRKNSIAGYVFTFQAL
;
A
#
# COMPACT_ATOMS: atom_id res chain seq x y z
N GLN A 1 -8.50 -29.08 -1.16
CA GLN A 1 -7.94 -28.14 -0.17
C GLN A 1 -6.83 -28.79 0.64
N ILE A 2 -7.06 -29.94 1.29
CA ILE A 2 -6.06 -30.64 2.12
C ILE A 2 -4.83 -31.05 1.30
N GLU A 3 -5.03 -31.58 0.10
CA GLU A 3 -3.93 -31.95 -0.81
C GLU A 3 -3.09 -30.73 -1.19
N LEU A 4 -3.72 -29.61 -1.55
CA LEU A 4 -3.04 -28.35 -1.86
C LEU A 4 -2.23 -27.84 -0.66
N LEU A 5 -2.81 -27.87 0.53
CA LEU A 5 -2.12 -27.48 1.78
C LEU A 5 -0.85 -28.33 1.99
N LYS A 6 -0.94 -29.66 1.82
CA LYS A 6 0.21 -30.57 1.96
C LYS A 6 1.31 -30.24 0.97
N LYS A 7 0.99 -30.02 -0.31
CA LYS A 7 1.94 -29.68 -1.36
C LYS A 7 2.61 -28.31 -1.10
N ILE A 8 1.87 -27.31 -0.59
CA ILE A 8 2.44 -26.02 -0.22
C ILE A 8 3.39 -26.17 0.97
N THR A 9 3.00 -26.95 1.98
CA THR A 9 3.87 -27.25 3.12
C THR A 9 5.16 -27.94 2.69
N GLU A 10 5.08 -28.90 1.78
CA GLU A 10 6.24 -29.59 1.21
C GLU A 10 7.17 -28.61 0.45
N ALA A 11 6.58 -27.73 -0.38
CA ALA A 11 7.35 -26.69 -1.07
C ALA A 11 8.08 -25.75 -0.11
N PHE A 12 7.44 -25.37 1.00
CA PHE A 12 8.10 -24.57 2.04
C PHE A 12 9.27 -25.31 2.71
N ASN A 13 9.07 -26.57 3.08
CA ASN A 13 10.08 -27.41 3.72
C ASN A 13 11.29 -27.65 2.82
N ASN A 14 11.09 -27.76 1.52
CA ASN A 14 12.12 -28.06 0.54
C ASN A 14 12.72 -26.81 -0.13
N ASN A 15 12.30 -25.59 0.26
CA ASN A 15 12.70 -24.31 -0.35
C ASN A 15 12.48 -24.29 -1.88
N GLN A 16 11.34 -24.83 -2.34
CA GLN A 16 11.02 -24.95 -3.75
C GLN A 16 10.14 -23.80 -4.24
N ILE A 17 10.32 -23.42 -5.50
CA ILE A 17 9.33 -22.61 -6.22
C ILE A 17 8.26 -23.58 -6.73
N ALA A 18 7.01 -23.32 -6.35
CA ALA A 18 5.89 -24.17 -6.73
C ALA A 18 4.73 -23.34 -7.29
N SER A 19 4.08 -23.86 -8.32
CA SER A 19 2.86 -23.29 -8.91
C SER A 19 1.74 -24.29 -8.80
N PHE A 20 0.59 -23.83 -8.31
CA PHE A 20 -0.59 -24.67 -8.10
C PHE A 20 -1.79 -24.04 -8.77
N GLU A 21 -2.53 -24.84 -9.51
CA GLU A 21 -3.82 -24.46 -10.05
C GLU A 21 -4.93 -25.10 -9.22
N ALA A 22 -5.90 -24.29 -8.82
CA ALA A 22 -7.07 -24.75 -8.08
C ALA A 22 -8.30 -23.94 -8.50
N GLY A 23 -9.42 -24.61 -8.72
CA GLY A 23 -10.68 -23.98 -9.09
C GLY A 23 -11.19 -22.98 -8.05
N THR A 24 -12.21 -22.22 -8.42
CA THR A 24 -12.89 -21.29 -7.50
C THR A 24 -13.63 -22.05 -6.38
N GLY A 25 -13.72 -21.48 -5.19
CA GLY A 25 -14.49 -22.05 -4.07
C GLY A 25 -13.84 -23.23 -3.33
N VAL A 26 -12.67 -23.72 -3.74
CA VAL A 26 -11.98 -24.84 -3.06
C VAL A 26 -11.24 -24.44 -1.77
N GLY A 27 -11.34 -23.18 -1.35
CA GLY A 27 -10.67 -22.68 -0.14
C GLY A 27 -9.16 -22.46 -0.32
N LYS A 28 -8.74 -21.93 -1.46
CA LYS A 28 -7.33 -21.59 -1.76
C LYS A 28 -6.66 -20.79 -0.65
N SER A 29 -7.35 -19.75 -0.14
CA SER A 29 -6.80 -18.88 0.89
C SER A 29 -6.31 -19.66 2.10
N PHE A 30 -7.10 -20.58 2.65
CA PHE A 30 -6.68 -21.39 3.79
C PHE A 30 -5.57 -22.37 3.46
N ALA A 31 -5.52 -22.86 2.21
CA ALA A 31 -4.51 -23.81 1.81
C ALA A 31 -3.09 -23.21 1.81
N TYR A 32 -2.94 -21.91 1.56
CA TYR A 32 -1.65 -21.23 1.69
C TYR A 32 -1.49 -20.46 3.02
N LEU A 33 -2.56 -19.92 3.61
CA LEU A 33 -2.49 -19.18 4.87
C LEU A 33 -2.01 -20.08 6.01
N ILE A 34 -2.60 -21.26 6.19
CA ILE A 34 -2.26 -22.15 7.28
C ILE A 34 -0.78 -22.56 7.27
N PRO A 35 -0.20 -23.06 6.16
CA PRO A 35 1.23 -23.33 6.09
C PRO A 35 2.10 -22.09 6.31
N SER A 36 1.71 -20.94 5.74
CA SER A 36 2.44 -19.67 5.92
C SER A 36 2.49 -19.24 7.38
N MET A 37 1.35 -19.30 8.07
CA MET A 37 1.24 -18.94 9.49
C MET A 37 2.08 -19.87 10.37
N LEU A 38 1.95 -21.19 10.17
CA LEU A 38 2.72 -22.18 10.91
C LEU A 38 4.22 -22.05 10.65
N TRP A 39 4.62 -21.84 9.40
CA TRP A 39 6.01 -21.62 9.04
C TRP A 39 6.61 -20.39 9.71
N SER A 40 5.92 -19.25 9.60
CA SER A 40 6.39 -18.00 10.21
C SER A 40 6.55 -18.13 11.73
N LEU A 41 5.60 -18.75 12.41
CA LEU A 41 5.66 -18.96 13.85
C LEU A 41 6.76 -19.95 14.30
N SER A 42 7.10 -20.93 13.45
CA SER A 42 8.11 -21.94 13.77
C SER A 42 9.53 -21.52 13.45
N ASN A 43 9.71 -20.65 12.47
CA ASN A 43 11.04 -20.27 11.95
C ASN A 43 11.39 -18.79 12.20
N ASP A 44 10.48 -18.02 12.79
CA ASP A 44 10.61 -16.56 12.98
C ASP A 44 10.93 -15.83 11.66
N GLU A 45 10.29 -16.28 10.59
CA GLU A 45 10.47 -15.71 9.25
C GLU A 45 9.21 -14.95 8.81
N LYS A 46 9.40 -13.76 8.23
CA LYS A 46 8.32 -13.01 7.59
C LYS A 46 7.95 -13.64 6.26
N ILE A 47 6.64 -13.74 6.02
CA ILE A 47 6.09 -14.18 4.75
C ILE A 47 5.26 -13.06 4.13
N VAL A 48 5.51 -12.79 2.87
CA VAL A 48 4.72 -11.85 2.06
C VAL A 48 3.63 -12.62 1.32
N ILE A 49 2.38 -12.21 1.48
CA ILE A 49 1.25 -12.68 0.68
C ILE A 49 0.85 -11.54 -0.24
N SER A 50 1.08 -11.75 -1.54
CA SER A 50 0.78 -10.78 -2.58
C SER A 50 -0.47 -11.19 -3.34
N THR A 51 -1.43 -10.28 -3.47
CA THR A 51 -2.72 -10.51 -4.16
C THR A 51 -3.00 -9.40 -5.19
N GLY A 52 -3.92 -9.65 -6.13
CA GLY A 52 -4.18 -8.74 -7.23
C GLY A 52 -4.94 -7.46 -6.85
N THR A 53 -5.81 -7.50 -5.82
CA THR A 53 -6.75 -6.40 -5.54
C THR A 53 -6.80 -5.98 -4.07
N ILE A 54 -7.20 -4.73 -3.82
CA ILE A 54 -7.39 -4.20 -2.46
C ILE A 54 -8.51 -4.96 -1.72
N ASN A 55 -9.56 -5.38 -2.43
CA ASN A 55 -10.66 -6.13 -1.82
C ASN A 55 -10.21 -7.50 -1.32
N LEU A 56 -9.38 -8.21 -2.08
CA LEU A 56 -8.79 -9.48 -1.65
C LEU A 56 -7.85 -9.27 -0.45
N GLN A 57 -7.06 -8.20 -0.45
CA GLN A 57 -6.22 -7.85 0.70
C GLN A 57 -7.06 -7.67 1.97
N GLN A 58 -8.17 -6.93 1.89
CA GLN A 58 -9.07 -6.72 3.01
C GLN A 58 -9.72 -8.01 3.47
N GLN A 59 -10.20 -8.84 2.54
CA GLN A 59 -10.77 -10.15 2.86
C GLN A 59 -9.77 -11.02 3.62
N LEU A 60 -8.54 -11.12 3.15
CA LEU A 60 -7.48 -11.88 3.83
C LEU A 60 -7.25 -11.36 5.26
N SER A 61 -7.12 -10.03 5.41
CA SER A 61 -6.83 -9.41 6.70
C SER A 61 -7.98 -9.50 7.70
N GLU A 62 -9.21 -9.25 7.25
CA GLU A 62 -10.37 -9.07 8.14
C GLU A 62 -11.15 -10.36 8.40
N LYS A 63 -11.06 -11.33 7.47
CA LYS A 63 -11.86 -12.58 7.53
C LYS A 63 -11.00 -13.82 7.58
N ASP A 64 -10.12 -14.02 6.58
CA ASP A 64 -9.47 -15.30 6.38
C ASP A 64 -8.40 -15.57 7.44
N ILE A 65 -7.57 -14.58 7.78
CA ILE A 65 -6.55 -14.70 8.84
C ILE A 65 -7.18 -14.94 10.22
N PRO A 66 -8.18 -14.16 10.69
CA PRO A 66 -8.83 -14.43 11.97
C PRO A 66 -9.47 -15.82 12.04
N LEU A 67 -9.97 -16.34 10.92
CA LEU A 67 -10.51 -17.69 10.85
C LEU A 67 -9.40 -18.75 10.86
N ALA A 68 -8.31 -18.53 10.14
CA ALA A 68 -7.14 -19.41 10.16
C ALA A 68 -6.51 -19.46 11.58
N GLU A 69 -6.43 -18.35 12.31
CA GLU A 69 -5.99 -18.31 13.71
C GLU A 69 -6.83 -19.23 14.60
N LYS A 70 -8.15 -19.22 14.41
CA LYS A 70 -9.05 -20.13 15.17
C LYS A 70 -8.78 -21.59 14.82
N ILE A 71 -8.50 -21.91 13.55
CA ILE A 71 -8.21 -23.28 13.11
C ILE A 71 -6.90 -23.79 13.70
N ILE A 72 -5.84 -22.95 13.72
CA ILE A 72 -4.53 -23.36 14.22
C ILE A 72 -4.37 -23.18 15.74
N GLY A 73 -5.31 -22.50 16.39
CA GLY A 73 -5.26 -22.21 17.84
C GLY A 73 -4.14 -21.26 18.24
N LYS A 74 -3.58 -20.49 17.33
CA LYS A 74 -2.48 -19.55 17.58
C LYS A 74 -2.78 -18.18 16.96
N LYS A 75 -2.36 -17.12 17.65
CA LYS A 75 -2.41 -15.75 17.13
C LYS A 75 -1.19 -15.45 16.29
N ILE A 76 -1.37 -14.60 15.28
CA ILE A 76 -0.32 -14.16 14.39
C ILE A 76 -0.44 -12.65 14.16
N LYS A 77 0.70 -11.97 14.04
CA LYS A 77 0.72 -10.55 13.70
C LYS A 77 0.75 -10.42 12.16
N ALA A 78 -0.42 -10.16 11.57
CA ALA A 78 -0.54 -9.88 10.14
C ALA A 78 -0.76 -8.38 9.92
N VAL A 79 -0.04 -7.80 8.97
CA VAL A 79 -0.14 -6.37 8.64
C VAL A 79 -0.50 -6.21 7.17
N LEU A 80 -1.58 -5.45 6.93
CA LEU A 80 -2.02 -5.06 5.60
C LEU A 80 -1.25 -3.80 5.16
N MET A 81 -0.36 -3.95 4.21
CA MET A 81 0.41 -2.85 3.64
C MET A 81 -0.19 -2.41 2.30
N LYS A 82 -0.43 -1.13 2.19
CA LYS A 82 -0.93 -0.48 0.96
C LYS A 82 0.10 0.54 0.46
N GLY A 83 0.10 0.80 -0.83
CA GLY A 83 0.87 1.89 -1.41
C GLY A 83 0.52 3.22 -0.71
N ARG A 84 1.51 4.09 -0.53
CA ARG A 84 1.36 5.33 0.25
C ARG A 84 0.23 6.25 -0.25
N GLN A 85 -0.09 6.22 -1.52
CA GLN A 85 -1.21 6.98 -2.10
C GLN A 85 -2.59 6.56 -1.57
N ASN A 86 -2.67 5.41 -0.90
CA ASN A 86 -3.90 4.97 -0.22
C ASN A 86 -4.07 5.61 1.17
N PHE A 87 -3.12 6.40 1.64
CA PHE A 87 -3.17 7.05 2.95
C PHE A 87 -3.23 8.57 2.83
N VAL A 88 -4.02 9.20 3.68
CA VAL A 88 -4.03 10.65 3.81
C VAL A 88 -2.70 11.16 4.37
N CYS A 89 -2.18 12.24 3.80
CA CYS A 89 -1.04 12.98 4.35
C CYS A 89 -1.55 14.19 5.14
N LEU A 90 -1.40 14.17 6.47
CA LEU A 90 -1.92 15.22 7.35
C LEU A 90 -1.32 16.60 7.02
N ARG A 91 -0.05 16.65 6.60
CA ARG A 91 0.58 17.90 6.16
C ARG A 91 -0.10 18.45 4.90
N ARG A 92 -0.21 17.64 3.83
CA ARG A 92 -0.85 18.08 2.58
C ARG A 92 -2.32 18.45 2.79
N LEU A 93 -3.01 17.71 3.66
CA LEU A 93 -4.39 18.02 4.03
C LEU A 93 -4.48 19.40 4.69
N GLN A 94 -3.54 19.73 5.58
CA GLN A 94 -3.48 21.06 6.20
C GLN A 94 -3.11 22.15 5.19
N ASP A 95 -2.15 21.90 4.30
CA ASP A 95 -1.75 22.85 3.25
C ASP A 95 -2.96 23.19 2.36
N VAL A 96 -3.69 22.17 1.90
CA VAL A 96 -4.92 22.34 1.09
C VAL A 96 -6.02 23.05 1.88
N ALA A 97 -6.17 22.76 3.18
CA ALA A 97 -7.15 23.43 4.02
C ALA A 97 -6.85 24.91 4.23
N ASN A 98 -5.59 25.32 4.22
CA ASN A 98 -5.18 26.72 4.31
C ASN A 98 -5.40 27.50 2.99
N GLU A 99 -5.48 26.78 1.85
CA GLU A 99 -5.72 27.35 0.51
C GLU A 99 -7.21 27.25 0.08
N ARG A 100 -8.14 27.28 1.01
CA ARG A 100 -9.59 27.03 0.79
C ARG A 100 -10.22 27.85 -0.34
N ASP A 101 -9.82 29.11 -0.51
CA ASP A 101 -10.37 30.00 -1.55
C ASP A 101 -10.16 29.48 -2.99
N LEU A 102 -9.22 28.54 -3.18
CA LEU A 102 -8.93 27.93 -4.48
C LEU A 102 -9.85 26.73 -4.82
N PHE A 103 -10.70 26.30 -3.90
CA PHE A 103 -11.41 25.01 -3.96
C PHE A 103 -12.95 25.14 -3.80
N SER A 104 -13.55 26.27 -4.19
CA SER A 104 -14.98 26.55 -3.97
C SER A 104 -15.95 25.46 -4.41
N SER A 105 -15.60 24.63 -5.41
CA SER A 105 -16.44 23.52 -5.90
C SER A 105 -16.18 22.17 -5.21
N GLU A 106 -15.16 22.05 -4.37
CA GLU A 106 -14.71 20.80 -3.74
C GLU A 106 -14.67 20.91 -2.20
N LEU A 107 -15.17 22.01 -1.64
CA LEU A 107 -15.11 22.32 -0.20
C LEU A 107 -15.77 21.26 0.67
N GLU A 108 -16.95 20.75 0.26
CA GLU A 108 -17.69 19.73 1.00
C GLU A 108 -16.85 18.45 1.15
N SER A 109 -16.24 17.98 0.07
CA SER A 109 -15.38 16.79 0.09
C SER A 109 -14.12 17.02 0.94
N LEU A 110 -13.56 18.21 0.92
CA LEU A 110 -12.39 18.55 1.75
C LEU A 110 -12.77 18.57 3.23
N ASP A 111 -13.91 19.15 3.59
CA ASP A 111 -14.40 19.19 4.98
C ASP A 111 -14.72 17.77 5.49
N GLU A 112 -15.29 16.91 4.65
CA GLU A 112 -15.50 15.49 4.98
C GLU A 112 -14.15 14.80 5.31
N ILE A 113 -13.13 14.97 4.46
CA ILE A 113 -11.80 14.41 4.70
C ILE A 113 -11.18 14.97 5.98
N LEU A 114 -11.31 16.27 6.25
CA LEU A 114 -10.80 16.90 7.48
C LEU A 114 -11.45 16.34 8.74
N GLN A 115 -12.76 16.14 8.73
CA GLN A 115 -13.47 15.55 9.87
C GLN A 115 -13.13 14.07 10.07
N TRP A 116 -13.03 13.31 8.98
CA TRP A 116 -12.63 11.92 9.01
C TRP A 116 -11.18 11.76 9.50
N ALA A 117 -10.24 12.58 9.01
CA ALA A 117 -8.83 12.51 9.38
C ALA A 117 -8.58 12.70 10.89
N LYS A 118 -9.50 13.37 11.60
CA LYS A 118 -9.44 13.52 13.07
C LYS A 118 -9.86 12.26 13.82
N LYS A 119 -10.63 11.36 13.18
CA LYS A 119 -11.25 10.18 13.81
C LYS A 119 -10.63 8.87 13.36
N THR A 120 -10.09 8.83 12.13
CA THR A 120 -9.51 7.60 11.58
C THR A 120 -8.30 7.12 12.38
N LYS A 121 -8.20 5.80 12.50
CA LYS A 121 -7.05 5.14 13.10
C LYS A 121 -6.02 4.69 12.08
N THR A 122 -6.46 4.43 10.85
CA THR A 122 -5.62 3.89 9.76
C THR A 122 -5.22 4.94 8.73
N GLY A 123 -6.02 6.00 8.57
CA GLY A 123 -5.83 7.01 7.52
C GLY A 123 -6.00 6.47 6.10
N SER A 124 -6.58 5.29 5.95
CA SER A 124 -6.73 4.62 4.65
C SER A 124 -7.96 5.13 3.91
N ARG A 125 -7.79 5.47 2.62
CA ARG A 125 -8.88 5.89 1.73
C ARG A 125 -10.08 4.94 1.73
N THR A 126 -9.86 3.65 1.95
CA THR A 126 -10.94 2.65 1.96
C THR A 126 -11.94 2.82 3.11
N GLU A 127 -11.63 3.65 4.11
CA GLU A 127 -12.57 4.02 5.18
C GLU A 127 -13.48 5.20 4.81
N LEU A 128 -13.15 5.92 3.73
CA LEU A 128 -13.97 7.01 3.23
C LEU A 128 -15.10 6.50 2.32
N ASN A 129 -16.21 7.21 2.31
CA ASN A 129 -17.29 6.96 1.37
C ASN A 129 -16.82 7.18 -0.08
N ASN A 130 -17.42 6.46 -1.02
CA ASN A 130 -17.08 6.53 -2.45
C ASN A 130 -17.34 7.90 -3.11
N ASN A 131 -17.83 8.89 -2.38
CA ASN A 131 -18.17 10.22 -2.88
C ASN A 131 -16.96 11.16 -3.05
N ILE A 132 -15.79 10.78 -2.52
CA ILE A 132 -14.58 11.61 -2.65
C ILE A 132 -13.95 11.39 -4.02
N SER A 133 -13.93 12.44 -4.85
CA SER A 133 -13.35 12.38 -6.18
C SER A 133 -11.84 12.12 -6.12
N ASP A 134 -11.32 11.45 -7.15
CA ASP A 134 -9.86 11.21 -7.29
C ASP A 134 -9.08 12.52 -7.33
N ASN A 135 -9.67 13.58 -7.90
CA ASN A 135 -9.02 14.89 -7.96
C ASN A 135 -8.78 15.50 -6.57
N VAL A 136 -9.73 15.37 -5.65
CA VAL A 136 -9.56 15.84 -4.27
C VAL A 136 -8.58 14.95 -3.53
N TRP A 137 -8.74 13.62 -3.66
CA TRP A 137 -7.87 12.67 -2.98
C TRP A 137 -6.40 12.82 -3.34
N THR A 138 -6.05 12.96 -4.62
CA THR A 138 -4.65 13.12 -5.08
C THR A 138 -3.95 14.36 -4.51
N ARG A 139 -4.68 15.36 -4.04
CA ARG A 139 -4.10 16.55 -3.41
C ARG A 139 -3.74 16.33 -1.95
N VAL A 140 -4.43 15.43 -1.26
CA VAL A 140 -4.28 15.18 0.18
C VAL A 140 -3.62 13.86 0.50
N CYS A 141 -3.49 12.93 -0.45
CA CYS A 141 -2.85 11.64 -0.24
C CYS A 141 -1.34 11.77 -0.06
N SER A 142 -0.72 10.75 0.52
CA SER A 142 0.73 10.67 0.67
C SER A 142 1.40 10.33 -0.66
N GLU A 143 2.39 11.14 -1.06
CA GLU A 143 3.24 10.90 -2.24
C GLU A 143 4.72 10.91 -1.83
N SER A 144 5.57 10.13 -2.54
CA SER A 144 7.01 10.04 -2.26
C SER A 144 7.69 11.40 -2.44
N ASP A 145 7.44 12.02 -3.57
CA ASP A 145 8.11 13.25 -4.00
C ASP A 145 7.72 14.47 -3.16
N ALA A 146 6.52 14.44 -2.59
CA ALA A 146 6.02 15.49 -1.71
C ALA A 146 6.29 15.22 -0.22
N CYS A 147 6.94 14.10 0.13
CA CYS A 147 7.15 13.71 1.52
C CYS A 147 8.39 14.39 2.11
N MET A 148 8.23 15.11 3.24
CA MET A 148 9.35 15.75 3.95
C MET A 148 10.19 14.80 4.81
N GLY A 149 9.83 13.51 4.86
CA GLY A 149 10.59 12.50 5.61
C GLY A 149 10.76 12.85 7.09
N LEU A 150 12.01 12.90 7.54
CA LEU A 150 12.38 13.21 8.94
C LEU A 150 11.99 14.62 9.38
N ARG A 151 11.87 15.56 8.44
CA ARG A 151 11.56 16.98 8.73
C ARG A 151 10.06 17.26 8.81
N CYS A 152 9.20 16.22 8.62
CA CYS A 152 7.76 16.42 8.60
C CYS A 152 7.22 16.70 10.01
N PRO A 153 6.49 17.82 10.24
CA PRO A 153 5.93 18.15 11.55
C PRO A 153 4.85 17.17 12.01
N PHE A 154 4.30 16.39 11.08
CA PHE A 154 3.28 15.35 11.36
C PHE A 154 3.86 13.93 11.39
N ARG A 155 5.19 13.76 11.51
CA ARG A 155 5.84 12.45 11.43
C ARG A 155 5.29 11.45 12.45
N GLU A 156 5.12 11.85 13.69
CA GLU A 156 4.61 11.00 14.77
C GLU A 156 3.18 10.51 14.56
N LYS A 157 2.38 11.30 13.83
CA LYS A 157 0.98 10.98 13.48
C LYS A 157 0.84 10.42 12.07
N CYS A 158 1.95 10.15 11.38
CA CYS A 158 1.94 9.72 9.99
C CYS A 158 1.44 8.28 9.85
N PHE A 159 0.32 8.08 9.18
CA PHE A 159 -0.29 6.77 8.97
C PHE A 159 0.63 5.81 8.18
N VAL A 160 1.36 6.32 7.18
CA VAL A 160 2.32 5.51 6.42
C VAL A 160 3.46 5.02 7.33
N MET A 161 3.99 5.89 8.20
CA MET A 161 5.05 5.49 9.14
C MET A 161 4.56 4.48 10.16
N LYS A 162 3.36 4.69 10.70
CA LYS A 162 2.74 3.76 11.64
C LYS A 162 2.61 2.35 11.07
N VAL A 163 2.08 2.21 9.84
CA VAL A 163 1.96 0.90 9.20
C VAL A 163 3.34 0.27 8.93
N ARG A 164 4.35 1.08 8.57
CA ARG A 164 5.72 0.59 8.41
C ARG A 164 6.34 0.09 9.72
N GLU A 165 6.14 0.81 10.81
CA GLU A 165 6.58 0.39 12.14
C GLU A 165 5.90 -0.91 12.57
N GLU A 166 4.59 -1.01 12.38
CA GLU A 166 3.81 -2.23 12.67
C GLU A 166 4.29 -3.43 11.84
N SER A 167 4.75 -3.20 10.59
CA SER A 167 5.22 -4.25 9.70
C SER A 167 6.58 -4.85 10.11
N ASN A 168 7.39 -4.13 10.88
CA ASN A 168 8.68 -4.63 11.34
C ASN A 168 8.56 -5.88 12.23
N ASP A 169 7.50 -5.97 13.03
CA ASP A 169 7.26 -7.11 13.91
C ASP A 169 6.18 -8.05 13.35
N ALA A 170 5.78 -7.89 12.11
CA ALA A 170 4.76 -8.74 11.50
C ALA A 170 5.33 -10.12 11.14
N ASN A 171 4.51 -11.13 11.31
CA ASN A 171 4.76 -12.48 10.80
C ASN A 171 4.35 -12.59 9.33
N ILE A 172 3.20 -11.98 8.98
CA ILE A 172 2.66 -11.98 7.63
C ILE A 172 2.44 -10.55 7.16
N LEU A 173 2.92 -10.25 5.96
CA LEU A 173 2.68 -9.01 5.25
C LEU A 173 1.71 -9.28 4.10
N ILE A 174 0.57 -8.61 4.10
CA ILE A 174 -0.40 -8.68 3.00
C ILE A 174 -0.18 -7.45 2.13
N VAL A 175 0.13 -7.67 0.86
CA VAL A 175 0.46 -6.62 -0.10
C VAL A 175 -0.31 -6.83 -1.42
N ASN A 176 -0.37 -5.82 -2.28
CA ASN A 176 -0.71 -6.05 -3.67
C ASN A 176 0.56 -6.26 -4.53
N HIS A 177 0.39 -6.81 -5.73
CA HIS A 177 1.51 -7.07 -6.64
C HIS A 177 2.33 -5.81 -6.94
N HIS A 178 1.69 -4.65 -7.13
CA HIS A 178 2.40 -3.39 -7.40
C HIS A 178 3.29 -2.95 -6.24
N LEU A 179 2.85 -3.10 -4.99
CA LEU A 179 3.67 -2.74 -3.83
C LEU A 179 4.86 -3.71 -3.67
N LEU A 180 4.65 -4.99 -3.95
CA LEU A 180 5.72 -5.99 -3.96
C LEU A 180 6.74 -5.67 -5.06
N PHE A 181 6.30 -5.32 -6.27
CA PHE A 181 7.22 -4.94 -7.35
C PHE A 181 8.00 -3.67 -7.02
N ALA A 182 7.38 -2.69 -6.37
CA ALA A 182 8.09 -1.49 -5.91
C ALA A 182 9.18 -1.83 -4.88
N ASP A 183 8.95 -2.80 -4.03
CA ASP A 183 9.95 -3.29 -3.08
C ASP A 183 11.08 -4.04 -3.79
N ILE A 184 10.74 -4.94 -4.72
CA ILE A 184 11.71 -5.69 -5.53
C ILE A 184 12.58 -4.74 -6.35
N GLU A 185 11.98 -3.77 -7.04
CA GLU A 185 12.71 -2.77 -7.83
C GLU A 185 13.69 -1.97 -6.96
N ALA A 186 13.25 -1.51 -5.80
CA ALA A 186 14.11 -0.77 -4.89
C ALA A 186 15.28 -1.61 -4.37
N ARG A 187 15.08 -2.91 -4.12
CA ARG A 187 16.13 -3.85 -3.74
C ARG A 187 17.12 -4.10 -4.89
N MET A 188 16.64 -4.25 -6.12
CA MET A 188 17.47 -4.40 -7.32
C MET A 188 18.32 -3.16 -7.60
N ASN A 189 17.83 -1.97 -7.25
CA ASN A 189 18.52 -0.69 -7.45
C ASN A 189 19.52 -0.34 -6.33
N GLY A 190 19.93 -1.30 -5.50
CA GLY A 190 21.05 -1.16 -4.57
C GLY A 190 20.70 -1.25 -3.08
N ALA A 191 19.44 -1.39 -2.73
CA ALA A 191 19.08 -1.75 -1.37
C ALA A 191 19.28 -3.27 -1.17
N GLY A 192 19.92 -3.68 -0.07
CA GLY A 192 20.13 -5.10 0.23
C GLY A 192 18.82 -5.84 0.52
N TYR A 193 18.85 -7.18 0.40
CA TYR A 193 17.68 -8.01 0.73
C TYR A 193 17.34 -8.03 2.21
N GLU A 194 18.30 -7.78 3.08
CA GLU A 194 18.10 -7.68 4.53
C GLU A 194 17.66 -6.28 4.98
N ASP A 195 17.65 -5.30 4.08
CA ASP A 195 17.26 -3.95 4.41
C ASP A 195 15.74 -3.76 4.38
N THR A 196 15.25 -2.84 5.21
CA THR A 196 13.86 -2.36 5.13
C THR A 196 13.77 -1.24 4.09
N VAL A 197 13.16 -1.53 2.96
CA VAL A 197 13.00 -0.57 1.86
C VAL A 197 11.54 -0.10 1.79
N VAL A 198 10.71 -0.75 0.98
CA VAL A 198 9.26 -0.57 0.96
C VAL A 198 8.64 -1.50 1.98
N LEU A 199 9.12 -2.76 2.01
CA LEU A 199 8.77 -3.80 2.96
C LEU A 199 9.97 -4.10 3.88
N PRO A 200 9.77 -4.56 5.12
CA PRO A 200 10.85 -5.16 5.91
C PRO A 200 11.39 -6.42 5.23
N ALA A 201 12.54 -6.92 5.66
CA ALA A 201 13.14 -8.13 5.11
C ALA A 201 12.19 -9.34 5.20
N TYR A 202 12.13 -10.13 4.14
CA TYR A 202 11.32 -11.35 4.03
C TYR A 202 12.06 -12.40 3.20
N LYS A 203 11.72 -13.68 3.40
CA LYS A 203 12.35 -14.77 2.66
C LYS A 203 11.41 -15.53 1.75
N ARG A 204 10.10 -15.49 2.03
CA ARG A 204 9.09 -16.24 1.28
C ARG A 204 7.97 -15.35 0.79
N ILE A 205 7.51 -15.65 -0.40
CA ILE A 205 6.41 -14.96 -1.05
C ILE A 205 5.37 -16.00 -1.47
N VAL A 206 4.11 -15.71 -1.19
CA VAL A 206 2.96 -16.39 -1.77
C VAL A 206 2.27 -15.42 -2.72
N PHE A 207 2.15 -15.81 -3.97
CA PHE A 207 1.35 -15.08 -4.95
C PHE A 207 -0.04 -15.70 -5.03
N ASP A 208 -1.04 -14.98 -4.57
CA ASP A 208 -2.44 -15.32 -4.77
C ASP A 208 -2.93 -14.72 -6.09
N GLU A 209 -3.77 -15.44 -6.83
CA GLU A 209 -4.23 -15.07 -8.17
C GLU A 209 -3.05 -14.79 -9.13
N ALA A 210 -2.08 -15.71 -9.14
CA ALA A 210 -0.82 -15.59 -9.87
C ALA A 210 -0.97 -15.32 -11.38
N HIS A 211 -2.13 -15.63 -11.96
CA HIS A 211 -2.44 -15.31 -13.36
C HIS A 211 -2.44 -13.79 -13.64
N GLY A 212 -2.61 -12.97 -12.62
CA GLY A 212 -2.56 -11.50 -12.73
C GLY A 212 -1.15 -10.91 -12.67
N ILE A 213 -0.12 -11.68 -12.33
CA ILE A 213 1.25 -11.18 -12.10
C ILE A 213 1.83 -10.53 -13.34
N GLU A 214 1.69 -11.15 -14.52
CA GLU A 214 2.23 -10.62 -15.76
C GLU A 214 1.65 -9.24 -16.09
N ASN A 215 0.34 -9.10 -15.99
CA ASN A 215 -0.34 -7.82 -16.22
C ASN A 215 0.08 -6.77 -15.20
N ALA A 216 0.20 -7.14 -13.93
CA ALA A 216 0.62 -6.25 -12.87
C ALA A 216 2.09 -5.82 -13.05
N ALA A 217 2.98 -6.74 -13.43
CA ALA A 217 4.37 -6.46 -13.73
C ALA A 217 4.50 -5.53 -14.94
N THR A 218 3.82 -5.84 -16.03
CA THR A 218 3.80 -4.99 -17.22
C THR A 218 3.31 -3.58 -16.89
N SER A 219 2.21 -3.47 -16.13
CA SER A 219 1.69 -2.17 -15.70
C SER A 219 2.66 -1.41 -14.80
N PHE A 220 3.36 -2.10 -13.90
CA PHE A 220 4.28 -1.49 -12.95
C PHE A 220 5.58 -1.01 -13.64
N PHE A 221 6.21 -1.87 -14.44
CA PHE A 221 7.50 -1.58 -15.08
C PHE A 221 7.37 -0.80 -16.40
N SER A 222 6.15 -0.58 -16.91
CA SER A 222 5.95 0.24 -18.11
C SER A 222 5.99 1.72 -17.80
N GLU A 223 6.73 2.47 -18.59
CA GLU A 223 6.66 3.93 -18.59
C GLU A 223 5.51 4.40 -19.48
N SER A 224 4.61 5.17 -18.93
CA SER A 224 3.52 5.79 -19.69
C SER A 224 3.63 7.32 -19.66
N VAL A 225 3.69 7.92 -20.83
CA VAL A 225 3.63 9.38 -20.98
C VAL A 225 2.28 9.72 -21.61
N ASN A 226 1.54 10.60 -20.96
CA ASN A 226 0.30 11.12 -21.50
C ASN A 226 0.15 12.63 -21.23
N ARG A 227 -0.73 13.29 -21.97
CA ARG A 227 -0.97 14.73 -21.86
C ARG A 227 -1.22 15.18 -20.40
N PHE A 228 -1.97 14.40 -19.64
CA PHE A 228 -2.33 14.75 -18.25
C PHE A 228 -1.11 14.70 -17.32
N LYS A 229 -0.22 13.71 -17.49
CA LYS A 229 1.03 13.64 -16.72
C LYS A 229 1.92 14.82 -17.03
N ILE A 230 2.08 15.18 -18.31
CA ILE A 230 2.86 16.34 -18.74
C ILE A 230 2.27 17.63 -18.15
N LEU A 231 0.96 17.84 -18.31
CA LEU A 231 0.29 19.03 -17.77
C LEU A 231 0.38 19.09 -16.23
N LYS A 232 0.30 17.96 -15.54
CA LYS A 232 0.48 17.89 -14.09
C LYS A 232 1.88 18.40 -13.70
N GLN A 233 2.93 17.95 -14.37
CA GLN A 233 4.30 18.39 -14.11
C GLN A 233 4.51 19.86 -14.45
N LEU A 234 4.01 20.32 -15.60
CA LEU A 234 4.08 21.74 -15.97
C LEU A 234 3.35 22.64 -14.97
N ASN A 235 2.20 22.21 -14.45
CA ASN A 235 1.43 22.94 -13.44
C ASN A 235 2.13 23.00 -12.06
N LEU A 236 3.03 22.06 -11.76
CA LEU A 236 3.90 22.15 -10.59
C LEU A 236 4.96 23.24 -10.75
N LEU A 237 5.50 23.39 -11.98
CA LEU A 237 6.49 24.43 -12.29
C LEU A 237 5.85 25.80 -12.36
N TYR A 238 4.76 25.93 -13.11
CA TYR A 238 4.07 27.20 -13.32
C TYR A 238 2.58 26.98 -13.57
N ARG A 239 1.74 27.64 -12.78
CA ARG A 239 0.29 27.65 -12.95
C ARG A 239 -0.25 29.06 -12.81
N GLN A 240 -0.90 29.56 -13.84
CA GLN A 240 -1.62 30.82 -13.81
C GLN A 240 -3.12 30.59 -13.76
N ARG A 241 -3.79 31.21 -12.80
CA ARG A 241 -5.24 31.36 -12.71
C ARG A 241 -5.58 32.85 -12.81
N LYS A 242 -6.87 33.18 -13.10
CA LYS A 242 -7.30 34.57 -13.39
C LYS A 242 -6.70 35.63 -12.43
N ASN A 243 -6.50 35.31 -11.14
CA ASN A 243 -6.01 36.26 -10.12
C ASN A 243 -4.83 35.74 -9.31
N SER A 244 -4.20 34.63 -9.64
CA SER A 244 -3.07 34.09 -8.90
C SER A 244 -2.09 33.34 -9.80
N ILE A 245 -0.81 33.46 -9.48
CA ILE A 245 0.29 32.69 -10.08
C ILE A 245 0.84 31.79 -8.96
N ALA A 246 1.05 30.51 -9.25
CA ALA A 246 1.62 29.54 -8.33
C ALA A 246 2.57 28.60 -9.06
N GLY A 247 3.45 27.93 -8.32
CA GLY A 247 4.41 26.95 -8.83
C GLY A 247 5.84 27.28 -8.42
N TYR A 248 6.74 26.32 -8.60
CA TYR A 248 8.14 26.45 -8.17
C TYR A 248 8.86 27.65 -8.79
N VAL A 249 8.59 27.97 -10.07
CA VAL A 249 9.23 29.12 -10.75
C VAL A 249 8.88 30.45 -10.07
N PHE A 250 7.63 30.61 -9.63
CA PHE A 250 7.19 31.82 -8.93
C PHE A 250 7.83 31.94 -7.55
N THR A 251 7.97 30.82 -6.84
CA THR A 251 8.61 30.81 -5.51
C THR A 251 10.09 31.22 -5.58
N PHE A 252 10.80 30.82 -6.64
CA PHE A 252 12.20 31.23 -6.85
C PHE A 252 12.37 32.69 -7.29
N GLN A 253 11.36 33.32 -7.89
CA GLN A 253 11.40 34.73 -8.25
C GLN A 253 11.07 35.66 -7.06
N ALA A 254 10.46 35.13 -6.02
CA ALA A 254 10.08 35.88 -4.82
C ALA A 254 11.16 35.84 -3.69
N LEU A 255 12.27 35.12 -3.91
CA LEU A 255 13.48 35.09 -3.09
C LEU A 255 14.55 35.98 -3.69
#